data_885cda0abd703052b9d5958034c6c070
#
_entry.id   885cda0abd703052b9d5958034c6c070
#
_cell.length_a   1.000
_cell.length_b   1.000
_cell.length_c   1.000
_cell.angle_alpha   90.00
_cell.angle_beta   90.00
_cell.angle_gamma   90.00
#
_symmetry.space_group_name_H-M   'P 1'
#
loop_
_entity.id
_entity.type
_entity.pdbx_description
1 polymer ?
#
loop_
_entity_poly.entity_id
_entity_poly.type
_entity_poly.pdbx_seq_one_letter_code
_entity_poly.pdbx_strand_id
1 'polypeptide(L)'
;NNNWQRINNVVDDFFYQPISPITISPKGEKFRFLHVSCFDEKAKNIQGMLRAVRKVAEERQDFELVLVGTGVDFEQDIAYAQTLDFPQDMLTFTGEQTPHEVAQWMQQSDCFLFFSRYENAPVVLSECLAVGLPIISSNAGGIPEMINHECGILVPSEDEDALAKALLHMLDRTTIY
;
A
#
# COMPACT_ATOMS: atom_id res chain seq x y z
N ASN A 1 24.76 24.06 -23.23
CA ASN A 1 23.36 24.06 -22.86
C ASN A 1 22.89 22.59 -22.84
N ASN A 2 22.88 21.97 -21.65
CA ASN A 2 22.28 20.65 -21.50
C ASN A 2 20.77 20.85 -21.34
N ASN A 3 20.02 20.58 -22.38
CA ASN A 3 18.56 20.53 -22.32
C ASN A 3 18.16 19.19 -21.69
N TRP A 4 18.00 19.18 -20.36
CA TRP A 4 17.38 18.06 -19.66
C TRP A 4 15.86 18.15 -19.80
N GLN A 5 15.24 17.08 -20.24
CA GLN A 5 13.79 16.95 -20.27
C GLN A 5 13.39 15.89 -19.25
N ARG A 6 12.47 16.24 -18.34
CA ARG A 6 11.88 15.27 -17.40
C ARG A 6 10.93 14.36 -18.19
N ILE A 7 11.13 13.07 -18.08
CA ILE A 7 10.24 12.04 -18.62
C ILE A 7 9.58 11.39 -17.40
N ASN A 8 8.25 11.48 -17.27
CA ASN A 8 7.51 10.86 -16.21
C ASN A 8 7.33 9.36 -16.51
N ASN A 9 7.14 8.56 -15.45
CA ASN A 9 6.74 7.17 -15.59
C ASN A 9 5.38 7.08 -16.30
N VAL A 10 5.21 6.05 -17.11
CA VAL A 10 3.96 5.76 -17.83
C VAL A 10 3.23 4.65 -17.09
N VAL A 11 1.92 4.75 -17.01
CA VAL A 11 1.02 3.76 -16.44
C VAL A 11 0.22 3.14 -17.58
N ASP A 12 0.08 1.83 -17.57
CA ASP A 12 -0.67 1.10 -18.60
C ASP A 12 -2.16 1.48 -18.59
N ASP A 13 -2.77 1.53 -19.77
CA ASP A 13 -4.16 1.99 -19.98
C ASP A 13 -5.20 1.22 -19.14
N PHE A 14 -4.94 -0.05 -18.84
CA PHE A 14 -5.88 -0.87 -18.08
C PHE A 14 -6.04 -0.43 -16.61
N PHE A 15 -5.11 0.35 -16.03
CA PHE A 15 -5.29 0.93 -14.70
C PHE A 15 -6.39 2.01 -14.67
N TYR A 16 -6.71 2.62 -15.82
CA TYR A 16 -7.74 3.66 -15.94
C TYR A 16 -9.15 3.11 -16.21
N GLN A 17 -9.31 1.80 -16.35
CA GLN A 17 -10.56 1.18 -16.76
C GLN A 17 -10.97 0.06 -15.79
N PRO A 18 -12.28 -0.14 -15.55
CA PRO A 18 -12.74 -1.29 -14.76
C PRO A 18 -12.29 -2.61 -15.40
N ILE A 19 -11.65 -3.47 -14.61
CA ILE A 19 -11.17 -4.78 -15.07
C ILE A 19 -12.23 -5.83 -14.80
N SER A 20 -12.61 -6.57 -15.83
CA SER A 20 -13.58 -7.67 -15.74
C SER A 20 -13.17 -8.81 -16.68
N PRO A 21 -13.32 -10.09 -16.30
CA PRO A 21 -13.81 -10.55 -14.98
C PRO A 21 -12.78 -10.36 -13.86
N ILE A 22 -13.25 -10.27 -12.62
CA ILE A 22 -12.37 -10.29 -11.43
C ILE A 22 -11.87 -11.72 -11.22
N THR A 23 -10.55 -11.88 -11.18
CA THR A 23 -9.87 -13.19 -11.02
C THR A 23 -9.23 -13.38 -9.65
N ILE A 24 -9.11 -12.30 -8.87
CA ILE A 24 -8.61 -12.31 -7.49
C ILE A 24 -9.74 -12.54 -6.49
N SER A 25 -9.39 -12.76 -5.21
CA SER A 25 -10.38 -12.85 -4.13
C SER A 25 -11.19 -11.55 -4.03
N PRO A 26 -12.54 -11.61 -4.14
CA PRO A 26 -13.37 -10.43 -4.08
C PRO A 26 -13.23 -9.75 -2.70
N LYS A 27 -13.43 -8.44 -2.67
CA LYS A 27 -13.46 -7.68 -1.42
C LYS A 27 -14.67 -8.09 -0.58
N GLY A 28 -14.43 -8.35 0.71
CA GLY A 28 -15.46 -8.54 1.72
C GLY A 28 -16.00 -7.19 2.26
N GLU A 29 -16.60 -7.25 3.45
CA GLU A 29 -17.14 -6.06 4.13
C GLU A 29 -16.07 -5.22 4.84
N LYS A 30 -14.90 -5.80 5.14
CA LYS A 30 -13.80 -5.10 5.81
C LYS A 30 -13.19 -4.03 4.92
N PHE A 31 -12.71 -2.95 5.55
CA PHE A 31 -11.88 -1.97 4.87
C PHE A 31 -10.55 -2.61 4.45
N ARG A 32 -10.22 -2.53 3.17
CA ARG A 32 -9.01 -3.17 2.64
C ARG A 32 -7.90 -2.16 2.42
N PHE A 33 -6.84 -2.28 3.21
CA PHE A 33 -5.56 -1.71 2.87
C PHE A 33 -4.80 -2.62 1.91
N LEU A 34 -4.11 -2.03 0.94
CA LEU A 34 -3.29 -2.74 -0.04
C LEU A 34 -1.85 -2.26 0.02
N HIS A 35 -0.91 -3.18 0.03
CA HIS A 35 0.51 -2.92 -0.21
C HIS A 35 0.97 -3.71 -1.43
N VAL A 36 1.73 -3.06 -2.34
CA VAL A 36 2.33 -3.72 -3.51
C VAL A 36 3.79 -3.29 -3.60
N SER A 37 4.72 -4.22 -3.52
CA SER A 37 6.15 -3.93 -3.72
C SER A 37 6.99 -5.19 -4.00
N CYS A 38 8.27 -4.99 -4.34
CA CYS A 38 9.28 -5.99 -4.09
C CYS A 38 9.61 -6.01 -2.60
N PHE A 39 9.62 -7.19 -1.99
CA PHE A 39 9.91 -7.36 -0.56
C PHE A 39 11.43 -7.29 -0.33
N ASP A 40 11.92 -6.07 -0.15
CA ASP A 40 13.26 -5.70 0.29
C ASP A 40 13.09 -4.87 1.57
N GLU A 41 13.26 -5.48 2.73
CA GLU A 41 13.00 -4.84 4.04
C GLU A 41 13.83 -3.58 4.24
N LYS A 42 15.04 -3.54 3.70
CA LYS A 42 15.92 -2.37 3.81
C LYS A 42 15.31 -1.16 3.14
N ALA A 43 14.66 -1.33 1.99
CA ALA A 43 14.05 -0.25 1.23
C ALA A 43 12.58 -0.04 1.58
N LYS A 44 11.80 -1.12 1.74
CA LYS A 44 10.34 -1.07 1.84
C LYS A 44 9.80 -1.02 3.27
N ASN A 45 10.61 -1.39 4.28
CA ASN A 45 10.22 -1.31 5.69
C ASN A 45 8.91 -2.04 6.00
N ILE A 46 8.76 -3.25 5.46
CA ILE A 46 7.57 -4.08 5.62
C ILE A 46 7.32 -4.38 7.10
N GLN A 47 8.36 -4.71 7.85
CA GLN A 47 8.24 -5.02 9.28
C GLN A 47 7.79 -3.81 10.11
N GLY A 48 8.28 -2.60 9.80
CA GLY A 48 7.80 -1.37 10.44
C GLY A 48 6.33 -1.09 10.12
N MET A 49 5.92 -1.30 8.87
CA MET A 49 4.51 -1.22 8.46
C MET A 49 3.65 -2.23 9.22
N LEU A 50 4.07 -3.49 9.32
CA LEU A 50 3.35 -4.53 10.07
C LEU A 50 3.21 -4.17 11.56
N ARG A 51 4.24 -3.62 12.21
CA ARG A 51 4.13 -3.15 13.61
C ARG A 51 3.11 -2.04 13.77
N ALA A 52 3.08 -1.07 12.86
CA ALA A 52 2.08 0.01 12.89
C ALA A 52 0.66 -0.54 12.69
N VAL A 53 0.46 -1.44 11.73
CA VAL A 53 -0.83 -2.11 11.50
C VAL A 53 -1.25 -2.94 12.71
N ARG A 54 -0.31 -3.64 13.37
CA ARG A 54 -0.59 -4.42 14.59
C ARG A 54 -1.08 -3.54 15.75
N LYS A 55 -0.51 -2.33 15.91
CA LYS A 55 -1.01 -1.34 16.91
C LYS A 55 -2.47 -0.97 16.62
N VAL A 56 -2.82 -0.72 15.36
CA VAL A 56 -4.21 -0.43 14.96
C VAL A 56 -5.13 -1.60 15.22
N ALA A 57 -4.66 -2.83 15.00
CA ALA A 57 -5.43 -4.06 15.22
C ALA A 57 -5.81 -4.29 16.70
N GLU A 58 -5.15 -3.63 17.64
CA GLU A 58 -5.54 -3.64 19.06
C GLU A 58 -6.82 -2.84 19.33
N GLU A 59 -7.09 -1.82 18.52
CA GLU A 59 -8.23 -0.92 18.67
C GLU A 59 -9.37 -1.24 17.68
N ARG A 60 -9.04 -1.68 16.45
CA ARG A 60 -9.97 -1.89 15.34
C ARG A 60 -9.70 -3.25 14.66
N GLN A 61 -10.76 -3.96 14.29
CA GLN A 61 -10.67 -5.24 13.59
C GLN A 61 -11.56 -5.31 12.34
N ASP A 62 -12.12 -4.20 11.94
CA ASP A 62 -12.99 -4.03 10.77
C ASP A 62 -12.21 -3.73 9.48
N PHE A 63 -10.94 -4.09 9.45
CA PHE A 63 -10.07 -3.94 8.29
C PHE A 63 -9.22 -5.18 8.02
N GLU A 64 -8.62 -5.22 6.86
CA GLU A 64 -7.63 -6.21 6.43
C GLU A 64 -6.47 -5.52 5.69
N LEU A 65 -5.31 -6.15 5.66
CA LEU A 65 -4.16 -5.74 4.87
C LEU A 65 -3.78 -6.85 3.89
N VAL A 66 -3.80 -6.54 2.61
CA VAL A 66 -3.32 -7.41 1.54
C VAL A 66 -1.94 -6.93 1.09
N LEU A 67 -0.97 -7.86 1.09
CA LEU A 67 0.40 -7.61 0.67
C LEU A 67 0.69 -8.40 -0.61
N VAL A 68 0.92 -7.67 -1.69
CA VAL A 68 1.14 -8.21 -3.05
C VAL A 68 2.59 -8.04 -3.44
N GLY A 69 3.18 -9.08 -4.00
CA GLY A 69 4.54 -9.11 -4.49
C GLY A 69 5.39 -10.19 -3.84
N THR A 70 6.67 -10.19 -4.21
CA THR A 70 7.68 -11.10 -3.68
C THR A 70 9.04 -10.39 -3.66
N GLY A 71 10.07 -10.98 -3.08
CA GLY A 71 11.40 -10.39 -3.02
C GLY A 71 12.32 -11.17 -2.10
N VAL A 72 13.52 -10.61 -1.89
CA VAL A 72 14.59 -11.29 -1.15
C VAL A 72 14.23 -11.57 0.32
N ASP A 73 13.37 -10.73 0.91
CA ASP A 73 12.97 -10.84 2.31
C ASP A 73 11.52 -11.35 2.50
N PHE A 74 10.85 -11.79 1.41
CA PHE A 74 9.42 -12.17 1.44
C PHE A 74 9.09 -13.22 2.51
N GLU A 75 9.84 -14.33 2.54
CA GLU A 75 9.64 -15.40 3.54
C GLU A 75 9.97 -14.94 4.96
N GLN A 76 10.96 -14.07 5.10
CA GLN A 76 11.32 -13.48 6.39
C GLN A 76 10.21 -12.55 6.91
N ASP A 77 9.60 -11.77 6.04
CA ASP A 77 8.51 -10.86 6.41
C ASP A 77 7.23 -11.63 6.78
N ILE A 78 6.92 -12.73 6.08
CA ILE A 78 5.84 -13.65 6.47
C ILE A 78 6.12 -14.23 7.86
N ALA A 79 7.32 -14.77 8.09
CA ALA A 79 7.70 -15.31 9.39
C ALA A 79 7.63 -14.25 10.50
N TYR A 80 8.06 -13.02 10.22
CA TYR A 80 7.92 -11.91 11.15
C TYR A 80 6.47 -11.58 11.46
N ALA A 81 5.61 -11.51 10.45
CA ALA A 81 4.17 -11.25 10.63
C ALA A 81 3.52 -12.29 11.57
N GLN A 82 3.92 -13.57 11.47
CA GLN A 82 3.44 -14.63 12.35
C GLN A 82 3.82 -14.41 13.83
N THR A 83 4.92 -13.71 14.12
CA THR A 83 5.32 -13.38 15.50
C THR A 83 4.49 -12.27 16.13
N LEU A 84 3.76 -11.49 15.32
CA LEU A 84 3.00 -10.32 15.78
C LEU A 84 1.59 -10.65 16.26
N ASP A 85 1.16 -11.91 16.17
CA ASP A 85 -0.15 -12.39 16.65
C ASP A 85 -1.31 -11.52 16.15
N PHE A 86 -1.43 -11.40 14.82
CA PHE A 86 -2.55 -10.71 14.19
C PHE A 86 -3.87 -11.49 14.35
N PRO A 87 -5.01 -10.80 14.45
CA PRO A 87 -6.31 -11.44 14.35
C PRO A 87 -6.43 -12.29 13.07
N GLN A 88 -7.20 -13.37 13.16
CA GLN A 88 -7.44 -14.25 12.02
C GLN A 88 -8.01 -13.45 10.83
N ASP A 89 -7.59 -13.79 9.62
CA ASP A 89 -8.03 -13.18 8.36
C ASP A 89 -7.79 -11.65 8.26
N MET A 90 -6.80 -11.13 8.99
CA MET A 90 -6.42 -9.72 8.89
C MET A 90 -5.29 -9.48 7.89
N LEU A 91 -4.38 -10.44 7.70
CA LEU A 91 -3.28 -10.35 6.75
C LEU A 91 -3.40 -11.38 5.65
N THR A 92 -3.13 -10.94 4.42
CA THR A 92 -3.02 -11.82 3.26
C THR A 92 -1.75 -11.50 2.49
N PHE A 93 -0.86 -12.47 2.34
CA PHE A 93 0.30 -12.40 1.45
C PHE A 93 -0.03 -13.17 0.18
N THR A 94 -0.09 -12.50 -0.96
CA THR A 94 -0.52 -13.13 -2.23
C THR A 94 0.63 -13.72 -3.04
N GLY A 95 1.87 -13.31 -2.74
CA GLY A 95 2.99 -13.55 -3.63
C GLY A 95 2.95 -12.67 -4.88
N GLU A 96 3.71 -13.04 -5.90
CA GLU A 96 3.79 -12.31 -7.16
C GLU A 96 2.46 -12.39 -7.91
N GLN A 97 2.06 -11.26 -8.48
CA GLN A 97 0.83 -11.12 -9.26
C GLN A 97 1.14 -10.51 -10.62
N THR A 98 0.34 -10.82 -11.62
CA THR A 98 0.42 -10.14 -12.93
C THR A 98 0.00 -8.68 -12.82
N PRO A 99 0.43 -7.79 -13.74
CA PRO A 99 0.01 -6.38 -13.72
C PRO A 99 -1.52 -6.20 -13.73
N HIS A 100 -2.26 -7.07 -14.41
CA HIS A 100 -3.72 -7.04 -14.41
C HIS A 100 -4.32 -7.42 -13.05
N GLU A 101 -3.75 -8.41 -12.36
CA GLU A 101 -4.17 -8.77 -11.00
C GLU A 101 -3.82 -7.68 -10.01
N VAL A 102 -2.65 -7.02 -10.14
CA VAL A 102 -2.30 -5.84 -9.33
C VAL A 102 -3.35 -4.73 -9.51
N ALA A 103 -3.75 -4.43 -10.75
CA ALA A 103 -4.78 -3.44 -11.00
C ALA A 103 -6.15 -3.85 -10.41
N GLN A 104 -6.50 -5.14 -10.44
CA GLN A 104 -7.70 -5.66 -9.77
C GLN A 104 -7.61 -5.48 -8.24
N TRP A 105 -6.46 -5.80 -7.64
CA TRP A 105 -6.24 -5.56 -6.21
C TRP A 105 -6.41 -4.09 -5.85
N MET A 106 -5.87 -3.17 -6.66
CA MET A 106 -6.04 -1.73 -6.46
C MET A 106 -7.51 -1.31 -6.56
N GLN A 107 -8.26 -1.81 -7.57
CA GLN A 107 -9.69 -1.51 -7.74
C GLN A 107 -10.59 -2.12 -6.67
N GLN A 108 -10.12 -3.17 -5.99
CA GLN A 108 -10.84 -3.86 -4.91
C GLN A 108 -10.36 -3.42 -3.51
N SER A 109 -9.60 -2.35 -3.41
CA SER A 109 -9.05 -1.83 -2.15
C SER A 109 -9.55 -0.41 -1.86
N ASP A 110 -9.50 -0.02 -0.60
CA ASP A 110 -9.98 1.29 -0.14
C ASP A 110 -8.85 2.29 0.06
N CYS A 111 -7.63 1.78 0.35
CA CYS A 111 -6.47 2.63 0.57
C CYS A 111 -5.18 1.86 0.29
N PHE A 112 -4.24 2.52 -0.38
CA PHE A 112 -2.89 1.99 -0.60
C PHE A 112 -1.97 2.40 0.55
N LEU A 113 -1.18 1.46 1.04
CA LEU A 113 -0.27 1.65 2.15
C LEU A 113 1.18 1.43 1.71
N PHE A 114 2.04 2.46 1.86
CA PHE A 114 3.41 2.44 1.38
C PHE A 114 4.37 3.11 2.37
N PHE A 115 5.20 2.32 3.08
CA PHE A 115 6.01 2.82 4.20
C PHE A 115 7.51 2.70 3.96
N SER A 116 7.96 2.95 2.73
CA SER A 116 9.35 2.81 2.28
C SER A 116 10.30 3.79 2.97
N ARG A 117 11.57 3.35 3.13
CA ARG A 117 12.69 4.22 3.54
C ARG A 117 13.34 4.93 2.36
N TYR A 118 13.32 4.30 1.18
CA TYR A 118 13.95 4.80 -0.05
C TYR A 118 13.03 4.66 -1.23
N GLU A 119 12.79 5.77 -1.93
CA GLU A 119 12.08 5.80 -3.21
C GLU A 119 12.60 6.94 -4.08
N ASN A 120 12.61 6.74 -5.40
CA ASN A 120 12.84 7.82 -6.35
C ASN A 120 11.51 8.33 -6.89
N ALA A 121 10.89 7.55 -7.79
CA ALA A 121 9.58 7.82 -8.38
C ALA A 121 8.87 6.46 -8.52
N PRO A 122 8.26 5.92 -7.45
CA PRO A 122 7.68 4.59 -7.47
C PRO A 122 6.48 4.53 -8.42
N VAL A 123 6.56 3.67 -9.44
CA VAL A 123 5.52 3.51 -10.48
C VAL A 123 4.19 3.13 -9.85
N VAL A 124 4.21 2.30 -8.82
CA VAL A 124 3.02 1.84 -8.10
C VAL A 124 2.15 2.99 -7.56
N LEU A 125 2.74 4.12 -7.17
CA LEU A 125 1.96 5.31 -6.75
C LEU A 125 1.26 5.97 -7.94
N SER A 126 1.89 6.00 -9.12
CA SER A 126 1.23 6.47 -10.34
C SER A 126 0.06 5.56 -10.75
N GLU A 127 0.21 4.25 -10.56
CA GLU A 127 -0.84 3.25 -10.78
C GLU A 127 -2.02 3.46 -9.81
N CYS A 128 -1.74 3.68 -8.51
CA CYS A 128 -2.77 4.01 -7.52
C CYS A 128 -3.53 5.29 -7.90
N LEU A 129 -2.83 6.34 -8.33
CA LEU A 129 -3.45 7.59 -8.77
C LEU A 129 -4.32 7.40 -10.02
N ALA A 130 -3.90 6.53 -10.95
CA ALA A 130 -4.68 6.20 -12.15
C ALA A 130 -5.99 5.48 -11.82
N VAL A 131 -5.98 4.61 -10.82
CA VAL A 131 -7.15 3.90 -10.30
C VAL A 131 -8.04 4.81 -9.43
N GLY A 132 -7.49 5.92 -8.91
CA GLY A 132 -8.17 6.78 -7.93
C GLY A 132 -8.12 6.24 -6.50
N LEU A 133 -7.16 5.36 -6.18
CA LEU A 133 -6.99 4.76 -4.86
C LEU A 133 -6.28 5.74 -3.92
N PRO A 134 -6.88 6.15 -2.77
CA PRO A 134 -6.23 6.97 -1.77
C PRO A 134 -4.96 6.32 -1.22
N ILE A 135 -3.97 7.15 -0.84
CA ILE A 135 -2.64 6.66 -0.48
C ILE A 135 -2.27 7.14 0.94
N ILE A 136 -1.76 6.23 1.77
CA ILE A 136 -0.96 6.57 2.96
C ILE A 136 0.47 6.17 2.66
N SER A 137 1.41 7.11 2.74
CA SER A 137 2.82 6.83 2.42
C SER A 137 3.78 7.54 3.34
N SER A 138 4.98 6.97 3.49
CA SER A 138 6.11 7.73 4.02
C SER A 138 6.52 8.86 3.07
N ASN A 139 7.09 9.94 3.61
CA ASN A 139 7.63 11.07 2.84
C ASN A 139 9.05 10.81 2.30
N ALA A 140 9.37 9.55 1.95
CA ALA A 140 10.68 9.14 1.50
C ALA A 140 10.98 9.60 0.07
N GLY A 141 12.18 10.13 -0.14
CA GLY A 141 12.72 10.47 -1.48
C GLY A 141 11.81 11.35 -2.32
N GLY A 142 11.42 10.88 -3.51
CA GLY A 142 10.57 11.62 -4.44
C GLY A 142 9.06 11.52 -4.21
N ILE A 143 8.60 10.75 -3.21
CA ILE A 143 7.16 10.59 -2.93
C ILE A 143 6.43 11.91 -2.70
N PRO A 144 6.97 12.90 -1.94
CA PRO A 144 6.30 14.19 -1.74
C PRO A 144 6.07 15.01 -3.02
N GLU A 145 6.77 14.69 -4.11
CA GLU A 145 6.52 15.31 -5.41
C GLU A 145 5.30 14.69 -6.14
N MET A 146 4.88 13.51 -5.72
CA MET A 146 3.80 12.75 -6.36
C MET A 146 2.48 12.83 -5.59
N ILE A 147 2.53 12.92 -4.26
CA ILE A 147 1.38 12.83 -3.36
C ILE A 147 1.14 14.18 -2.69
N ASN A 148 -0.10 14.68 -2.79
CA ASN A 148 -0.58 15.86 -2.08
C ASN A 148 -1.77 15.49 -1.17
N HIS A 149 -2.31 16.48 -0.44
CA HIS A 149 -3.41 16.29 0.51
C HIS A 149 -4.75 15.90 -0.12
N GLU A 150 -4.89 15.98 -1.44
CA GLU A 150 -6.11 15.59 -2.17
C GLU A 150 -6.13 14.09 -2.47
N CYS A 151 -4.96 13.48 -2.63
CA CYS A 151 -4.84 12.07 -2.99
C CYS A 151 -4.24 11.17 -1.90
N GLY A 152 -3.75 11.74 -0.77
CA GLY A 152 -3.20 10.91 0.26
C GLY A 152 -2.70 11.62 1.52
N ILE A 153 -2.16 10.82 2.43
CA ILE A 153 -1.56 11.24 3.69
C ILE A 153 -0.08 10.87 3.65
N LEU A 154 0.79 11.85 3.90
CA LEU A 154 2.22 11.62 4.07
C LEU A 154 2.58 11.60 5.56
N VAL A 155 3.32 10.58 5.97
CA VAL A 155 3.86 10.44 7.33
C VAL A 155 5.39 10.51 7.30
N PRO A 156 6.06 10.89 8.40
CA PRO A 156 7.51 10.80 8.45
C PRO A 156 7.99 9.37 8.21
N SER A 157 9.11 9.23 7.50
CA SER A 157 9.71 7.92 7.27
C SER A 157 10.08 7.28 8.60
N GLU A 158 9.83 5.97 8.74
CA GLU A 158 10.10 5.16 9.94
C GLU A 158 9.29 5.56 11.21
N ASP A 159 8.35 6.51 11.11
CA ASP A 159 7.48 6.89 12.22
C ASP A 159 6.21 6.00 12.22
N GLU A 160 6.31 4.86 12.92
CA GLU A 160 5.22 3.89 13.04
C GLU A 160 4.00 4.45 13.78
N ASP A 161 4.19 5.37 14.72
CA ASP A 161 3.09 5.99 15.45
C ASP A 161 2.31 6.98 14.56
N ALA A 162 3.02 7.75 13.73
CA ALA A 162 2.37 8.58 12.72
C ALA A 162 1.61 7.73 11.69
N LEU A 163 2.18 6.59 11.27
CA LEU A 163 1.52 5.66 10.38
C LEU A 163 0.26 5.08 11.00
N ALA A 164 0.32 4.61 12.25
CA ALA A 164 -0.85 4.07 12.96
C ALA A 164 -1.98 5.11 13.08
N LYS A 165 -1.65 6.36 13.39
CA LYS A 165 -2.63 7.47 13.42
C LYS A 165 -3.26 7.74 12.06
N ALA A 166 -2.47 7.67 10.97
CA ALA A 166 -2.98 7.86 9.61
C ALA A 166 -3.94 6.72 9.20
N LEU A 167 -3.63 5.47 9.59
CA LEU A 167 -4.49 4.31 9.38
C LEU A 167 -5.84 4.48 10.13
N LEU A 168 -5.81 4.83 11.40
CA LEU A 168 -7.03 5.08 12.21
C LEU A 168 -7.86 6.21 11.59
N HIS A 169 -7.22 7.31 11.18
CA HIS A 169 -7.91 8.42 10.52
C HIS A 169 -8.60 7.99 9.22
N MET A 170 -7.99 7.10 8.43
CA MET A 170 -8.59 6.58 7.21
C MET A 170 -9.79 5.68 7.51
N LEU A 171 -9.70 4.82 8.53
CA LEU A 171 -10.79 3.96 8.98
C LEU A 171 -11.99 4.77 9.50
N ASP A 172 -11.75 5.88 10.21
CA ASP A 172 -12.81 6.72 10.74
C ASP A 172 -13.58 7.48 9.64
N ARG A 173 -12.91 7.86 8.54
CA ARG A 173 -13.56 8.55 7.40
C ARG A 173 -14.60 7.69 6.70
N THR A 174 -14.45 6.37 6.69
CA THR A 174 -15.41 5.46 6.04
C THR A 174 -16.67 5.23 6.86
N THR A 175 -16.68 5.60 8.13
CA THR A 175 -17.86 5.50 9.00
C THR A 175 -18.86 6.65 8.77
N ILE A 176 -18.52 7.64 7.93
CA ILE A 176 -19.32 8.87 7.72
C ILE A 176 -20.11 8.87 6.39
N TYR A 177 -19.98 7.80 5.56
CA TYR A 177 -20.70 7.70 4.28
C TYR A 177 -21.58 6.47 4.21
#